data_83a76ec25b29a9bed68144db826c65a8
#
_entry.id   83a76ec25b29a9bed68144db826c65a8
#
_cell.length_a   1.000
_cell.length_b   1.000
_cell.length_c   1.000
_cell.angle_alpha   90.00
_cell.angle_beta   90.00
_cell.angle_gamma   90.00
#
_symmetry.space_group_name_H-M   'P 1'
#
loop_
_entity.id
_entity.type
_entity.pdbx_description
1 polymer ?
#
loop_
_entity_poly.entity_id
_entity_poly.type
_entity_poly.pdbx_seq_one_letter_code
_entity_poly.pdbx_strand_id
1 'polypeptide(L)'
;MENNKTQAEIYREERKERLAKAAAKQAKKSPKLSKTKRIAGKVIAIVLAVVVALGAVGGVLNFFGVPQKVLKVSIGDSDYSFSVAEFNYYYYNTWYNYHSTAYQYESYYGEGMGVNLTGYDYTKAPTEQEYTDEIAAITGLTLANLGNPKNPTWADAFAYASVSNILQVKFGVQKAKEAGITLTEAQEKEIDDYVKEARDTAKGNDYSLDRWLHTQIGKGLSEDLVYELQTEAHLATAYYEKLEKDTTNAITDDEINAEYSKNPDFYDILNARIYTISAVEADVKKDATAEEKKAAEDKAVKETKDKADKFIN
;
A
#
# COMPACT_ATOMS: atom_id res chain seq x y z
N MET A 1 -5.51 -18.95 -36.87
CA MET A 1 -5.13 -19.43 -35.53
C MET A 1 -5.87 -18.52 -34.55
N GLU A 2 -6.99 -18.99 -34.01
CA GLU A 2 -7.74 -18.23 -33.00
C GLU A 2 -7.01 -18.33 -31.68
N ASN A 3 -6.72 -17.16 -31.12
CA ASN A 3 -6.00 -16.98 -29.87
C ASN A 3 -7.00 -17.26 -28.72
N ASN A 4 -7.13 -18.52 -28.31
CA ASN A 4 -7.98 -18.92 -27.18
C ASN A 4 -7.30 -18.46 -25.89
N LYS A 5 -7.67 -17.25 -25.42
CA LYS A 5 -7.26 -16.76 -24.10
C LYS A 5 -7.85 -17.65 -23.01
N THR A 6 -7.07 -17.96 -22.01
CA THR A 6 -7.55 -18.72 -20.84
C THR A 6 -8.54 -17.88 -20.03
N GLN A 7 -9.45 -18.54 -19.29
CA GLN A 7 -10.42 -17.84 -18.43
C GLN A 7 -9.72 -16.91 -17.41
N ALA A 8 -8.53 -17.28 -16.95
CA ALA A 8 -7.71 -16.46 -16.04
C ALA A 8 -7.21 -15.16 -16.73
N GLU A 9 -6.86 -15.21 -18.01
CA GLU A 9 -6.44 -14.03 -18.79
C GLU A 9 -7.63 -13.10 -19.06
N ILE A 10 -8.79 -13.63 -19.38
CA ILE A 10 -10.04 -12.85 -19.56
C ILE A 10 -10.40 -12.13 -18.25
N TYR A 11 -10.34 -12.84 -17.11
CA TYR A 11 -10.62 -12.24 -15.81
C TYR A 11 -9.62 -11.15 -15.40
N ARG A 12 -8.33 -11.32 -15.75
CA ARG A 12 -7.29 -10.29 -15.53
C ARG A 12 -7.53 -9.05 -16.40
N GLU A 13 -7.91 -9.23 -17.67
CA GLU A 13 -8.22 -8.11 -18.56
C GLU A 13 -9.46 -7.35 -18.10
N GLU A 14 -10.52 -8.04 -17.70
CA GLU A 14 -11.72 -7.40 -17.14
C GLU A 14 -11.43 -6.64 -15.86
N ARG A 15 -10.61 -7.20 -14.99
CA ARG A 15 -10.21 -6.54 -13.74
C ARG A 15 -9.38 -5.29 -14.01
N LYS A 16 -8.41 -5.35 -14.94
CA LYS A 16 -7.63 -4.19 -15.40
C LYS A 16 -8.54 -3.10 -15.98
N GLU A 17 -9.52 -3.49 -16.80
CA GLU A 17 -10.45 -2.54 -17.38
C GLU A 17 -11.38 -1.89 -16.35
N ARG A 18 -11.86 -2.65 -15.36
CA ARG A 18 -12.66 -2.12 -14.23
C ARG A 18 -11.85 -1.15 -13.37
N LEU A 19 -10.60 -1.48 -13.05
CA LEU A 19 -9.69 -0.62 -12.29
C LEU A 19 -9.35 0.65 -13.07
N ALA A 20 -9.06 0.56 -14.36
CA ALA A 20 -8.81 1.72 -15.23
C ALA A 20 -10.05 2.62 -15.36
N LYS A 21 -11.25 2.03 -15.50
CA LYS A 21 -12.51 2.79 -15.52
C LYS A 21 -12.80 3.46 -14.17
N ALA A 22 -12.52 2.79 -13.06
CA ALA A 22 -12.66 3.36 -11.71
C ALA A 22 -11.68 4.52 -11.48
N ALA A 23 -10.41 4.36 -11.85
CA ALA A 23 -9.39 5.41 -11.77
C ALA A 23 -9.74 6.63 -12.66
N ALA A 24 -10.21 6.38 -13.89
CA ALA A 24 -10.64 7.45 -14.79
C ALA A 24 -11.91 8.18 -14.28
N LYS A 25 -12.80 7.48 -13.58
CA LYS A 25 -13.99 8.06 -12.94
C LYS A 25 -13.61 8.90 -11.72
N GLN A 26 -12.63 8.45 -10.91
CA GLN A 26 -12.08 9.23 -9.80
C GLN A 26 -11.34 10.48 -10.27
N ALA A 27 -10.54 10.40 -11.34
CA ALA A 27 -9.83 11.53 -11.91
C ALA A 27 -10.78 12.63 -12.44
N LYS A 28 -11.95 12.25 -12.98
CA LYS A 28 -12.97 13.21 -13.48
C LYS A 28 -13.83 13.82 -12.38
N LYS A 29 -13.86 13.25 -11.16
CA LYS A 29 -14.69 13.71 -10.04
C LYS A 29 -13.92 14.41 -8.93
N SER A 30 -12.69 14.90 -9.19
CA SER A 30 -11.92 15.62 -8.18
C SER A 30 -12.67 16.91 -7.78
N PRO A 31 -13.26 16.99 -6.58
CA PRO A 31 -13.82 18.26 -6.10
C PRO A 31 -12.70 19.27 -5.96
N LYS A 32 -12.97 20.55 -6.18
CA LYS A 32 -12.01 21.64 -5.97
C LYS A 32 -11.50 21.52 -4.51
N LEU A 33 -10.31 20.98 -4.36
CA LEU A 33 -9.66 20.76 -3.08
C LEU A 33 -9.70 22.02 -2.22
N SER A 34 -10.12 21.88 -0.96
CA SER A 34 -10.05 22.96 0.04
C SER A 34 -8.62 23.50 0.13
N LYS A 35 -8.43 24.74 0.63
CA LYS A 35 -7.09 25.35 0.76
C LYS A 35 -6.10 24.42 1.48
N THR A 36 -6.56 23.68 2.50
CA THR A 36 -5.77 22.72 3.28
C THR A 36 -5.28 21.53 2.43
N LYS A 37 -6.13 20.99 1.55
CA LYS A 37 -5.73 19.89 0.64
C LYS A 37 -4.80 20.38 -0.48
N ARG A 38 -4.89 21.65 -0.89
CA ARG A 38 -3.93 22.27 -1.82
C ARG A 38 -2.55 22.45 -1.18
N ILE A 39 -2.49 22.76 0.11
CA ILE A 39 -1.24 22.87 0.86
C ILE A 39 -0.61 21.48 1.02
N ALA A 40 -1.39 20.46 1.41
CA ALA A 40 -0.91 19.08 1.50
C ALA A 40 -0.37 18.56 0.15
N GLY A 41 -1.06 18.84 -0.97
CA GLY A 41 -0.59 18.46 -2.31
C GLY A 41 0.70 19.20 -2.74
N LYS A 42 0.90 20.46 -2.34
CA LYS A 42 2.15 21.20 -2.58
C LYS A 42 3.29 20.68 -1.71
N VAL A 43 3.01 20.34 -0.45
CA VAL A 43 3.96 19.75 0.48
C VAL A 43 4.47 18.40 -0.07
N ILE A 44 3.58 17.54 -0.54
CA ILE A 44 3.93 16.27 -1.18
C ILE A 44 4.81 16.50 -2.43
N ALA A 45 4.49 17.46 -3.28
CA ALA A 45 5.26 17.74 -4.49
C ALA A 45 6.67 18.29 -4.22
N ILE A 46 6.88 19.03 -3.13
CA ILE A 46 8.20 19.55 -2.73
C ILE A 46 9.05 18.42 -2.12
N VAL A 47 8.44 17.55 -1.30
CA VAL A 47 9.08 16.33 -0.78
C VAL A 47 9.65 15.49 -1.93
N LEU A 48 8.90 15.35 -3.02
CA LEU A 48 9.28 14.61 -4.22
C LEU A 48 10.57 15.12 -4.86
N ALA A 49 10.74 16.42 -4.98
CA ALA A 49 11.94 17.00 -5.61
C ALA A 49 13.23 16.78 -4.79
N VAL A 50 13.08 16.65 -3.48
CA VAL A 50 14.21 16.45 -2.55
C VAL A 50 14.63 14.98 -2.49
N VAL A 51 13.67 14.05 -2.55
CA VAL A 51 13.96 12.59 -2.50
C VAL A 51 14.79 12.13 -3.68
N VAL A 52 14.56 12.68 -4.88
CA VAL A 52 15.35 12.37 -6.07
C VAL A 52 16.83 12.76 -5.91
N ALA A 53 17.10 13.89 -5.27
CA ALA A 53 18.45 14.31 -4.94
C ALA A 53 19.09 13.41 -3.85
N LEU A 54 18.26 12.87 -2.94
CA LEU A 54 18.70 12.05 -1.81
C LEU A 54 18.91 10.58 -2.16
N GLY A 55 18.17 10.01 -3.10
CA GLY A 55 18.34 8.62 -3.53
C GLY A 55 19.74 8.38 -4.12
N ALA A 56 20.23 9.31 -4.96
CA ALA A 56 21.59 9.27 -5.48
C ALA A 56 22.65 9.52 -4.40
N VAL A 57 22.35 10.37 -3.40
CA VAL A 57 23.27 10.73 -2.31
C VAL A 57 23.27 9.69 -1.19
N GLY A 58 22.12 9.07 -0.88
CA GLY A 58 21.99 8.08 0.20
C GLY A 58 22.84 6.84 -0.04
N GLY A 59 22.86 6.30 -1.26
CA GLY A 59 23.72 5.17 -1.63
C GLY A 59 25.21 5.49 -1.50
N VAL A 60 25.62 6.69 -1.92
CA VAL A 60 27.01 7.15 -1.82
C VAL A 60 27.42 7.39 -0.36
N LEU A 61 26.53 7.97 0.45
CA LEU A 61 26.81 8.26 1.87
C LEU A 61 26.93 6.99 2.71
N ASN A 62 26.10 5.98 2.44
CA ASN A 62 26.17 4.68 3.10
C ASN A 62 27.50 3.96 2.74
N PHE A 63 27.92 4.05 1.48
CA PHE A 63 29.18 3.50 1.00
C PHE A 63 30.40 4.13 1.70
N PHE A 64 30.38 5.46 1.95
CA PHE A 64 31.48 6.16 2.63
C PHE A 64 31.41 6.10 4.16
N GLY A 65 30.43 5.42 4.74
CA GLY A 65 30.36 5.17 6.19
C GLY A 65 30.19 6.44 7.03
N VAL A 66 29.39 7.41 6.56
CA VAL A 66 29.14 8.67 7.28
C VAL A 66 27.73 8.64 7.91
N PRO A 67 27.51 7.88 9.00
CA PRO A 67 26.19 7.65 9.59
C PRO A 67 25.59 8.90 10.26
N GLN A 68 26.40 9.90 10.54
CA GLN A 68 25.97 11.11 11.27
C GLN A 68 25.69 12.31 10.36
N LYS A 69 25.73 12.15 9.04
CA LYS A 69 25.38 13.26 8.14
C LYS A 69 23.89 13.56 8.23
N VAL A 70 23.59 14.80 8.59
CA VAL A 70 22.21 15.28 8.70
C VAL A 70 21.71 15.67 7.30
N LEU A 71 20.61 15.06 6.90
CA LEU A 71 19.86 15.47 5.71
C LEU A 71 18.80 16.46 6.16
N LYS A 72 18.64 17.56 5.41
CA LYS A 72 17.65 18.61 5.69
C LYS A 72 16.64 18.68 4.58
N VAL A 73 15.37 18.77 4.95
CA VAL A 73 14.25 18.92 4.03
C VAL A 73 13.37 20.05 4.51
N SER A 74 13.16 21.05 3.66
CA SER A 74 12.26 22.17 3.95
C SER A 74 10.89 21.88 3.31
N ILE A 75 9.83 21.96 4.13
CA ILE A 75 8.45 21.78 3.69
C ILE A 75 7.63 23.00 4.13
N GLY A 76 7.29 23.87 3.20
CA GLY A 76 6.69 25.15 3.52
C GLY A 76 7.65 25.98 4.35
N ASP A 77 7.18 26.41 5.52
CA ASP A 77 7.96 27.21 6.48
C ASP A 77 8.68 26.36 7.55
N SER A 78 8.66 25.03 7.41
CA SER A 78 9.25 24.10 8.38
C SER A 78 10.43 23.35 7.80
N ASP A 79 11.52 23.29 8.56
CA ASP A 79 12.71 22.51 8.24
C ASP A 79 12.74 21.23 9.07
N TYR A 80 12.89 20.10 8.37
CA TYR A 80 13.06 18.78 8.99
C TYR A 80 14.47 18.28 8.73
N SER A 81 15.03 17.59 9.71
CA SER A 81 16.34 16.98 9.57
C SER A 81 16.34 15.56 10.12
N PHE A 82 17.10 14.69 9.47
CA PHE A 82 17.29 13.32 9.90
C PHE A 82 18.70 12.84 9.50
N SER A 83 19.23 11.90 10.27
CA SER A 83 20.55 11.32 9.99
C SER A 83 20.46 10.18 8.96
N VAL A 84 21.63 9.78 8.45
CA VAL A 84 21.72 8.57 7.62
C VAL A 84 21.35 7.32 8.43
N ALA A 85 21.61 7.31 9.73
CA ALA A 85 21.23 6.20 10.61
C ALA A 85 19.69 6.07 10.71
N GLU A 86 18.99 7.19 10.90
CA GLU A 86 17.51 7.22 10.85
C GLU A 86 16.98 6.75 9.51
N PHE A 87 17.57 7.25 8.40
CA PHE A 87 17.20 6.78 7.06
C PHE A 87 17.37 5.27 6.91
N ASN A 88 18.52 4.72 7.32
CA ASN A 88 18.77 3.28 7.25
C ASN A 88 17.75 2.47 8.05
N TYR A 89 17.34 2.96 9.23
CA TYR A 89 16.31 2.32 10.03
C TYR A 89 14.96 2.25 9.30
N TYR A 90 14.49 3.36 8.77
CA TYR A 90 13.23 3.40 8.02
C TYR A 90 13.31 2.62 6.70
N TYR A 91 14.46 2.68 6.01
CA TYR A 91 14.69 1.92 4.79
C TYR A 91 14.64 0.40 5.05
N TYR A 92 15.33 -0.04 6.08
CA TYR A 92 15.31 -1.45 6.47
C TYR A 92 13.90 -1.92 6.82
N ASN A 93 13.16 -1.18 7.64
CA ASN A 93 11.80 -1.55 8.00
C ASN A 93 10.85 -1.56 6.79
N THR A 94 10.96 -0.59 5.89
CA THR A 94 10.16 -0.54 4.67
C THR A 94 10.46 -1.75 3.77
N TRP A 95 11.73 -2.01 3.52
CA TRP A 95 12.16 -3.16 2.75
C TRP A 95 11.73 -4.48 3.41
N TYR A 96 12.01 -4.66 4.70
CA TYR A 96 11.73 -5.89 5.42
C TYR A 96 10.23 -6.23 5.43
N ASN A 97 9.37 -5.25 5.65
CA ASN A 97 7.93 -5.46 5.61
C ASN A 97 7.46 -5.91 4.22
N TYR A 98 7.99 -5.31 3.17
CA TYR A 98 7.65 -5.68 1.79
C TYR A 98 8.18 -7.07 1.43
N HIS A 99 9.44 -7.33 1.78
CA HIS A 99 10.09 -8.62 1.63
C HIS A 99 9.32 -9.75 2.34
N SER A 100 8.96 -9.52 3.60
CA SER A 100 8.19 -10.49 4.40
C SER A 100 6.80 -10.72 3.82
N THR A 101 6.14 -9.69 3.33
CA THR A 101 4.83 -9.80 2.68
C THR A 101 4.91 -10.62 1.39
N ALA A 102 5.90 -10.37 0.54
CA ALA A 102 6.13 -11.13 -0.68
C ALA A 102 6.42 -12.62 -0.36
N TYR A 103 7.28 -12.87 0.64
CA TYR A 103 7.57 -14.23 1.12
C TYR A 103 6.31 -14.93 1.67
N GLN A 104 5.47 -14.23 2.44
CA GLN A 104 4.23 -14.81 2.97
C GLN A 104 3.26 -15.19 1.84
N TYR A 105 3.08 -14.32 0.84
CA TYR A 105 2.24 -14.64 -0.31
C TYR A 105 2.73 -15.85 -1.10
N GLU A 106 4.05 -15.96 -1.29
CA GLU A 106 4.67 -17.14 -1.88
C GLU A 106 4.39 -18.41 -1.07
N SER A 107 4.55 -18.32 0.25
CA SER A 107 4.38 -19.43 1.17
C SER A 107 2.92 -19.92 1.28
N TYR A 108 1.94 -19.00 1.24
CA TYR A 108 0.52 -19.33 1.40
C TYR A 108 -0.18 -19.69 0.09
N TYR A 109 0.21 -19.06 -1.02
CA TYR A 109 -0.53 -19.17 -2.29
C TYR A 109 0.27 -19.92 -3.36
N GLY A 110 1.53 -20.27 -3.11
CA GLY A 110 2.38 -21.06 -3.99
C GLY A 110 3.34 -20.22 -4.85
N GLU A 111 4.13 -20.94 -5.64
CA GLU A 111 5.23 -20.40 -6.45
C GLU A 111 4.81 -19.26 -7.37
N GLY A 112 5.57 -18.16 -7.34
CA GLY A 112 5.36 -16.96 -8.15
C GLY A 112 4.31 -16.00 -7.62
N MET A 113 3.57 -16.35 -6.54
CA MET A 113 2.51 -15.49 -6.03
C MET A 113 3.03 -14.29 -5.26
N GLY A 114 4.20 -14.39 -4.64
CA GLY A 114 4.87 -13.25 -4.03
C GLY A 114 5.08 -12.12 -5.03
N VAL A 115 5.71 -12.40 -6.15
CA VAL A 115 5.93 -11.42 -7.24
C VAL A 115 4.62 -10.97 -7.88
N ASN A 116 3.71 -11.90 -8.15
CA ASN A 116 2.43 -11.58 -8.82
C ASN A 116 1.56 -10.60 -8.02
N LEU A 117 1.57 -10.68 -6.69
CA LEU A 117 0.73 -9.86 -5.82
C LEU A 117 1.41 -8.57 -5.37
N THR A 118 2.74 -8.57 -5.22
CA THR A 118 3.49 -7.40 -4.73
C THR A 118 4.29 -6.70 -5.83
N GLY A 119 4.61 -7.37 -6.92
CA GLY A 119 5.56 -6.89 -7.92
C GLY A 119 7.02 -7.00 -7.49
N TYR A 120 7.30 -7.54 -6.28
CA TYR A 120 8.62 -7.63 -5.68
C TYR A 120 9.10 -9.09 -5.54
N ASP A 121 10.26 -9.39 -6.11
CA ASP A 121 10.91 -10.69 -5.98
C ASP A 121 11.80 -10.69 -4.72
N TYR A 122 11.31 -11.33 -3.66
CA TYR A 122 12.01 -11.38 -2.36
C TYR A 122 13.33 -12.16 -2.42
N THR A 123 13.61 -12.90 -3.49
CA THR A 123 14.86 -13.65 -3.68
C THR A 123 15.98 -12.82 -4.28
N LYS A 124 15.70 -11.61 -4.77
CA LYS A 124 16.65 -10.69 -5.40
C LYS A 124 16.88 -9.42 -4.58
N ALA A 125 18.06 -8.83 -4.74
CA ALA A 125 18.33 -7.54 -4.12
C ALA A 125 17.43 -6.44 -4.73
N PRO A 126 16.98 -5.44 -3.94
CA PRO A 126 16.14 -4.34 -4.45
C PRO A 126 16.79 -3.55 -5.60
N THR A 127 18.12 -3.46 -5.62
CA THR A 127 18.91 -2.77 -6.68
C THR A 127 18.95 -3.53 -7.99
N GLU A 128 18.61 -4.82 -8.00
CA GLU A 128 18.66 -5.70 -9.17
C GLU A 128 17.29 -5.85 -9.83
N GLN A 129 16.27 -5.19 -9.29
CA GLN A 129 14.90 -5.30 -9.75
C GLN A 129 14.42 -3.95 -10.26
N GLU A 130 14.02 -3.92 -11.53
CA GLU A 130 13.43 -2.74 -12.14
C GLU A 130 12.06 -2.42 -11.52
N TYR A 131 11.78 -1.13 -11.37
CA TYR A 131 10.48 -0.64 -10.88
C TYR A 131 9.72 -0.05 -12.06
N THR A 132 8.71 -0.79 -12.56
CA THR A 132 7.97 -0.47 -13.80
C THR A 132 6.64 0.22 -13.53
N ASP A 133 5.99 0.72 -14.59
CA ASP A 133 4.63 1.29 -14.50
C ASP A 133 3.58 0.24 -14.05
N GLU A 134 3.77 -1.04 -14.39
CA GLU A 134 2.90 -2.12 -13.92
C GLU A 134 3.04 -2.31 -12.40
N ILE A 135 4.27 -2.25 -11.88
CA ILE A 135 4.54 -2.31 -10.43
C ILE A 135 3.95 -1.06 -9.76
N ALA A 136 4.12 0.11 -10.36
CA ALA A 136 3.52 1.35 -9.88
C ALA A 136 1.99 1.25 -9.75
N ALA A 137 1.33 0.55 -10.66
CA ALA A 137 -0.11 0.29 -10.60
C ALA A 137 -0.51 -0.65 -9.43
N ILE A 138 0.37 -1.56 -9.03
CA ILE A 138 0.16 -2.46 -7.87
C ILE A 138 0.37 -1.71 -6.56
N THR A 139 1.46 -0.96 -6.46
CA THR A 139 1.89 -0.30 -5.22
C THR A 139 1.21 1.04 -4.97
N GLY A 140 0.68 1.68 -6.01
CA GLY A 140 0.18 3.05 -5.98
C GLY A 140 1.28 4.13 -5.98
N LEU A 141 2.55 3.74 -6.02
CA LEU A 141 3.69 4.64 -6.06
C LEU A 141 4.16 4.82 -7.51
N THR A 142 3.84 5.94 -8.11
CA THR A 142 4.13 6.22 -9.53
C THR A 142 5.61 6.53 -9.77
N LEU A 143 6.10 6.37 -11.01
CA LEU A 143 7.45 6.79 -11.39
C LEU A 143 7.66 8.30 -11.20
N ALA A 144 6.63 9.10 -11.36
CA ALA A 144 6.67 10.54 -11.06
C ALA A 144 6.95 10.79 -9.57
N ASN A 145 6.46 9.95 -8.67
CA ASN A 145 6.79 10.02 -7.24
C ASN A 145 8.29 9.78 -7.00
N LEU A 146 8.92 8.92 -7.77
CA LEU A 146 10.37 8.65 -7.71
C LEU A 146 11.19 9.74 -8.42
N GLY A 147 10.56 10.73 -9.05
CA GLY A 147 11.21 11.79 -9.82
C GLY A 147 11.64 11.36 -11.22
N ASN A 148 11.00 10.35 -11.79
CA ASN A 148 11.26 9.80 -13.12
C ASN A 148 12.75 9.47 -13.37
N PRO A 149 13.38 8.64 -12.52
CA PRO A 149 14.75 8.22 -12.76
C PRO A 149 14.83 7.42 -14.07
N LYS A 150 15.99 7.42 -14.71
CA LYS A 150 16.18 6.79 -16.02
C LYS A 150 15.97 5.27 -15.99
N ASN A 151 16.36 4.62 -14.89
CA ASN A 151 16.22 3.18 -14.67
C ASN A 151 15.83 2.99 -13.19
N PRO A 152 14.55 3.20 -12.84
CA PRO A 152 14.10 3.07 -11.47
C PRO A 152 14.19 1.62 -10.99
N THR A 153 14.57 1.46 -9.74
CA THR A 153 14.66 0.16 -9.07
C THR A 153 13.75 0.12 -7.85
N TRP A 154 13.54 -1.07 -7.31
CA TRP A 154 12.88 -1.21 -6.02
C TRP A 154 13.62 -0.52 -4.87
N ALA A 155 14.94 -0.38 -4.98
CA ALA A 155 15.72 0.38 -4.01
C ALA A 155 15.31 1.87 -4.00
N ASP A 156 15.02 2.46 -5.16
CA ASP A 156 14.53 3.84 -5.27
C ASP A 156 13.12 3.98 -4.67
N ALA A 157 12.25 2.99 -4.91
CA ALA A 157 10.91 2.97 -4.34
C ALA A 157 10.94 2.88 -2.81
N PHE A 158 11.77 2.00 -2.25
CA PHE A 158 11.95 1.89 -0.80
C PHE A 158 12.59 3.15 -0.20
N ALA A 159 13.56 3.76 -0.87
CA ALA A 159 14.15 5.01 -0.43
C ALA A 159 13.10 6.14 -0.38
N TYR A 160 12.29 6.27 -1.43
CA TYR A 160 11.20 7.23 -1.45
C TYR A 160 10.19 7.01 -0.30
N ALA A 161 9.71 5.79 -0.16
CA ALA A 161 8.75 5.45 0.90
C ALA A 161 9.32 5.73 2.30
N SER A 162 10.61 5.43 2.50
CA SER A 162 11.30 5.66 3.77
C SER A 162 11.41 7.14 4.11
N VAL A 163 11.80 7.98 3.16
CA VAL A 163 11.86 9.44 3.38
C VAL A 163 10.45 10.00 3.62
N SER A 164 9.45 9.52 2.89
CA SER A 164 8.06 9.92 3.12
C SER A 164 7.60 9.58 4.53
N ASN A 165 7.93 8.38 5.03
CA ASN A 165 7.60 7.96 6.38
C ASN A 165 8.32 8.82 7.43
N ILE A 166 9.63 9.09 7.27
CA ILE A 166 10.37 9.98 8.16
C ILE A 166 9.70 11.35 8.25
N LEU A 167 9.36 11.93 7.11
CA LEU A 167 8.75 13.26 7.07
C LEU A 167 7.35 13.28 7.70
N GLN A 168 6.56 12.24 7.50
CA GLN A 168 5.27 12.08 8.17
C GLN A 168 5.45 12.01 9.70
N VAL A 169 6.41 11.21 10.17
CA VAL A 169 6.69 11.09 11.61
C VAL A 169 7.18 12.44 12.16
N LYS A 170 8.17 13.08 11.55
CA LYS A 170 8.68 14.40 12.01
C LYS A 170 7.58 15.46 12.03
N PHE A 171 6.74 15.51 11.02
CA PHE A 171 5.58 16.41 11.00
C PHE A 171 4.58 16.07 12.13
N GLY A 172 4.25 14.78 12.29
CA GLY A 172 3.36 14.32 13.37
C GLY A 172 3.88 14.68 14.76
N VAL A 173 5.19 14.48 15.01
CA VAL A 173 5.86 14.86 16.26
C VAL A 173 5.79 16.38 16.50
N GLN A 174 6.06 17.18 15.47
CA GLN A 174 5.92 18.64 15.59
C GLN A 174 4.50 19.02 16.01
N LYS A 175 3.50 18.44 15.34
CA LYS A 175 2.08 18.71 15.61
C LYS A 175 1.62 18.16 16.95
N ALA A 176 2.13 17.02 17.38
CA ALA A 176 1.87 16.47 18.71
C ALA A 176 2.38 17.44 19.80
N LYS A 177 3.60 17.96 19.65
CA LYS A 177 4.17 18.96 20.56
C LYS A 177 3.34 20.25 20.60
N GLU A 178 2.93 20.77 19.43
CA GLU A 178 2.06 21.96 19.33
C GLU A 178 0.71 21.73 20.03
N ALA A 179 0.18 20.50 19.99
CA ALA A 179 -1.09 20.11 20.60
C ALA A 179 -0.96 19.65 22.08
N GLY A 180 0.27 19.65 22.66
CA GLY A 180 0.52 19.20 24.01
C GLY A 180 0.31 17.70 24.24
N ILE A 181 0.41 16.88 23.17
CA ILE A 181 0.27 15.43 23.23
C ILE A 181 1.55 14.83 23.81
N THR A 182 1.39 13.94 24.79
CA THR A 182 2.47 13.15 25.39
C THR A 182 2.13 11.67 25.28
N LEU A 183 3.15 10.82 25.41
CA LEU A 183 2.92 9.38 25.49
C LEU A 183 2.16 9.01 26.76
N THR A 184 1.36 7.97 26.65
CA THR A 184 0.74 7.30 27.80
C THR A 184 1.70 6.25 28.38
N GLU A 185 1.52 5.85 29.65
CA GLU A 185 2.30 4.76 30.26
C GLU A 185 2.23 3.45 29.45
N ALA A 186 1.11 3.19 28.81
CA ALA A 186 0.96 2.02 27.94
C ALA A 186 1.88 2.10 26.70
N GLN A 187 1.94 3.26 26.04
CA GLN A 187 2.80 3.48 24.89
C GLN A 187 4.30 3.46 25.26
N GLU A 188 4.65 4.05 26.41
CA GLU A 188 6.03 3.96 26.92
C GLU A 188 6.42 2.50 27.16
N LYS A 189 5.51 1.72 27.76
CA LYS A 189 5.74 0.28 27.97
C LYS A 189 5.88 -0.50 26.66
N GLU A 190 5.10 -0.18 25.64
CA GLU A 190 5.21 -0.81 24.30
C GLU A 190 6.60 -0.56 23.70
N ILE A 191 7.14 0.65 23.85
CA ILE A 191 8.49 1.00 23.39
C ILE A 191 9.54 0.19 24.17
N ASP A 192 9.41 0.13 25.50
CA ASP A 192 10.31 -0.65 26.36
C ASP A 192 10.30 -2.14 25.99
N ASP A 193 9.12 -2.70 25.77
CA ASP A 193 8.94 -4.10 25.37
C ASP A 193 9.57 -4.35 23.98
N TYR A 194 9.38 -3.45 23.02
CA TYR A 194 10.00 -3.55 21.69
C TYR A 194 11.52 -3.55 21.74
N VAL A 195 12.12 -2.58 22.48
CA VAL A 195 13.58 -2.48 22.61
C VAL A 195 14.14 -3.68 23.37
N LYS A 196 13.41 -4.17 24.39
CA LYS A 196 13.77 -5.38 25.11
C LYS A 196 13.77 -6.61 24.20
N GLU A 197 12.77 -6.80 23.37
CA GLU A 197 12.69 -7.92 22.41
C GLU A 197 13.84 -7.88 21.40
N ALA A 198 14.16 -6.67 20.88
CA ALA A 198 15.31 -6.48 20.00
C ALA A 198 16.63 -6.84 20.68
N ARG A 199 16.80 -6.46 21.96
CA ARG A 199 17.97 -6.81 22.77
C ARG A 199 18.06 -8.32 23.02
N ASP A 200 16.95 -8.96 23.34
CA ASP A 200 16.91 -10.40 23.57
C ASP A 200 17.24 -11.18 22.28
N THR A 201 16.74 -10.70 21.13
CA THR A 201 17.07 -11.25 19.80
C THR A 201 18.57 -11.10 19.49
N ALA A 202 19.15 -9.92 19.70
CA ALA A 202 20.57 -9.69 19.51
C ALA A 202 21.43 -10.60 20.39
N LYS A 203 21.05 -10.74 21.67
CA LYS A 203 21.72 -11.61 22.62
C LYS A 203 21.62 -13.09 22.24
N GLY A 204 20.48 -13.52 21.68
CA GLY A 204 20.32 -14.89 21.17
C GLY A 204 21.28 -15.21 20.01
N ASN A 205 21.83 -14.19 19.35
CA ASN A 205 22.83 -14.28 18.31
C ASN A 205 24.25 -13.89 18.76
N ASP A 206 24.52 -13.85 20.06
CA ASP A 206 25.81 -13.48 20.66
C ASP A 206 26.27 -12.04 20.34
N TYR A 207 25.34 -11.11 20.13
CA TYR A 207 25.63 -9.69 19.90
C TYR A 207 25.06 -8.80 21.03
N SER A 208 25.70 -7.64 21.25
CA SER A 208 25.00 -6.51 21.85
C SER A 208 23.98 -5.95 20.86
N LEU A 209 22.94 -5.26 21.33
CA LEU A 209 21.92 -4.68 20.44
C LEU A 209 22.55 -3.71 19.43
N ASP A 210 23.43 -2.80 19.88
CA ASP A 210 24.11 -1.85 18.99
C ASP A 210 24.91 -2.56 17.89
N ARG A 211 25.66 -3.61 18.24
CA ARG A 211 26.43 -4.36 17.26
C ARG A 211 25.52 -5.10 16.28
N TRP A 212 24.42 -5.64 16.75
CA TRP A 212 23.42 -6.29 15.92
C TRP A 212 22.79 -5.32 14.95
N LEU A 213 22.33 -4.15 15.43
CA LEU A 213 21.78 -3.06 14.62
C LEU A 213 22.77 -2.59 13.55
N HIS A 214 24.05 -2.38 13.91
CA HIS A 214 25.10 -2.02 12.95
C HIS A 214 25.31 -3.06 11.86
N THR A 215 25.19 -4.35 12.19
CA THR A 215 25.47 -5.44 11.27
C THR A 215 24.26 -5.70 10.36
N GLN A 216 23.05 -5.64 10.89
CA GLN A 216 21.82 -5.99 10.17
C GLN A 216 21.24 -4.81 9.40
N ILE A 217 21.29 -3.61 9.95
CA ILE A 217 20.59 -2.45 9.41
C ILE A 217 21.59 -1.42 8.87
N GLY A 218 22.54 -0.99 9.69
CA GLY A 218 23.54 -0.02 9.25
C GLY A 218 24.26 0.69 10.37
N LYS A 219 25.40 1.31 10.00
CA LYS A 219 26.24 2.05 10.96
C LYS A 219 25.48 3.26 11.54
N GLY A 220 25.78 3.56 12.80
CA GLY A 220 25.24 4.73 13.51
C GLY A 220 23.92 4.47 14.24
N LEU A 221 23.29 3.32 14.04
CA LEU A 221 22.16 2.90 14.85
C LEU A 221 22.64 2.42 16.23
N SER A 222 21.94 2.86 17.25
CA SER A 222 22.13 2.44 18.63
C SER A 222 20.79 2.14 19.27
N GLU A 223 20.82 1.48 20.43
CA GLU A 223 19.62 1.24 21.24
C GLU A 223 18.90 2.55 21.56
N ASP A 224 19.65 3.58 21.98
CA ASP A 224 19.09 4.90 22.31
C ASP A 224 18.40 5.53 21.10
N LEU A 225 19.01 5.46 19.90
CA LEU A 225 18.40 6.00 18.69
C LEU A 225 17.14 5.22 18.31
N VAL A 226 17.13 3.90 18.43
CA VAL A 226 15.92 3.09 18.16
C VAL A 226 14.80 3.46 19.12
N TYR A 227 15.13 3.66 20.40
CA TYR A 227 14.17 4.12 21.42
C TYR A 227 13.58 5.50 21.06
N GLU A 228 14.42 6.43 20.63
CA GLU A 228 14.01 7.77 20.17
C GLU A 228 13.07 7.66 18.96
N LEU A 229 13.42 6.86 17.94
CA LEU A 229 12.61 6.69 16.73
C LEU A 229 11.25 6.04 17.02
N GLN A 230 11.19 5.10 17.95
CA GLN A 230 9.92 4.52 18.41
C GLN A 230 9.08 5.55 19.16
N THR A 231 9.70 6.35 20.04
CA THR A 231 9.03 7.45 20.74
C THR A 231 8.42 8.46 19.75
N GLU A 232 9.19 8.87 18.75
CA GLU A 232 8.69 9.75 17.68
C GLU A 232 7.52 9.15 16.90
N ALA A 233 7.61 7.86 16.55
CA ALA A 233 6.54 7.17 15.83
C ALA A 233 5.23 7.11 16.63
N HIS A 234 5.32 6.78 17.93
CA HIS A 234 4.15 6.76 18.82
C HIS A 234 3.52 8.16 19.01
N LEU A 235 4.34 9.20 19.18
CA LEU A 235 3.85 10.58 19.26
C LEU A 235 3.16 11.03 17.97
N ALA A 236 3.73 10.71 16.82
CA ALA A 236 3.13 11.02 15.54
C ALA A 236 1.79 10.28 15.34
N THR A 237 1.74 9.00 15.71
CA THR A 237 0.52 8.18 15.67
C THR A 237 -0.56 8.79 16.56
N ALA A 238 -0.25 9.14 17.79
CA ALA A 238 -1.20 9.77 18.72
C ALA A 238 -1.76 11.09 18.16
N TYR A 239 -0.96 11.89 17.46
CA TYR A 239 -1.43 13.07 16.77
C TYR A 239 -2.40 12.74 15.62
N TYR A 240 -2.06 11.77 14.79
CA TYR A 240 -2.91 11.39 13.65
C TYR A 240 -4.23 10.77 14.10
N GLU A 241 -4.24 9.95 15.14
CA GLU A 241 -5.46 9.41 15.75
C GLU A 241 -6.36 10.52 16.30
N LYS A 242 -5.76 11.49 16.98
CA LYS A 242 -6.50 12.67 17.44
C LYS A 242 -7.08 13.45 16.26
N LEU A 243 -6.30 13.69 15.22
CA LEU A 243 -6.73 14.41 14.02
C LEU A 243 -7.87 13.69 13.32
N GLU A 244 -7.79 12.36 13.17
CA GLU A 244 -8.85 11.53 12.60
C GLU A 244 -10.13 11.65 13.42
N LYS A 245 -10.03 11.49 14.74
CA LYS A 245 -11.16 11.62 15.65
C LYS A 245 -11.80 12.99 15.60
N ASP A 246 -11.00 14.05 15.64
CA ASP A 246 -11.50 15.43 15.58
C ASP A 246 -12.17 15.71 14.23
N THR A 247 -11.59 15.22 13.14
CA THR A 247 -12.15 15.38 11.79
C THR A 247 -13.45 14.60 11.64
N THR A 248 -13.50 13.36 12.13
CA THR A 248 -14.72 12.52 12.07
C THR A 248 -15.84 13.14 12.89
N ASN A 249 -15.54 13.62 14.10
CA ASN A 249 -16.51 14.27 14.96
C ASN A 249 -17.03 15.62 14.42
N ALA A 250 -16.28 16.26 13.53
CA ALA A 250 -16.68 17.52 12.89
C ALA A 250 -17.58 17.32 11.67
N ILE A 251 -17.72 16.08 11.17
CA ILE A 251 -18.61 15.78 10.03
C ILE A 251 -20.07 15.88 10.52
N THR A 252 -20.86 16.68 9.83
CA THR A 252 -22.27 16.88 10.13
C THR A 252 -23.16 15.90 9.37
N ASP A 253 -24.36 15.66 9.90
CA ASP A 253 -25.37 14.83 9.22
C ASP A 253 -25.74 15.41 7.82
N ASP A 254 -25.72 16.73 7.67
CA ASP A 254 -25.95 17.38 6.36
C ASP A 254 -24.85 17.04 5.35
N GLU A 255 -23.60 17.00 5.77
CA GLU A 255 -22.47 16.60 4.90
C GLU A 255 -22.56 15.11 4.55
N ILE A 256 -22.93 14.25 5.50
CA ILE A 256 -23.16 12.82 5.27
C ILE A 256 -24.28 12.63 4.25
N ASN A 257 -25.42 13.28 4.45
CA ASN A 257 -26.58 13.19 3.56
C ASN A 257 -26.26 13.76 2.16
N ALA A 258 -25.50 14.86 2.10
CA ALA A 258 -25.06 15.43 0.83
C ALA A 258 -24.11 14.50 0.06
N GLU A 259 -23.22 13.79 0.75
CA GLU A 259 -22.31 12.82 0.14
C GLU A 259 -23.06 11.56 -0.33
N TYR A 260 -23.94 11.01 0.52
CA TYR A 260 -24.80 9.89 0.18
C TYR A 260 -25.64 10.17 -1.06
N SER A 261 -26.27 11.37 -1.11
CA SER A 261 -27.14 11.76 -2.22
C SER A 261 -26.43 11.88 -3.58
N LYS A 262 -25.10 12.02 -3.59
CA LYS A 262 -24.30 12.04 -4.83
C LYS A 262 -24.14 10.67 -5.48
N ASN A 263 -24.11 9.62 -4.67
CA ASN A 263 -23.86 8.27 -5.15
C ASN A 263 -24.45 7.21 -4.19
N PRO A 264 -25.79 7.13 -4.07
CA PRO A 264 -26.44 6.19 -3.15
C PRO A 264 -26.00 4.74 -3.40
N ASP A 265 -25.93 4.33 -4.67
CA ASP A 265 -25.57 2.97 -5.08
C ASP A 265 -24.17 2.53 -4.60
N PHE A 266 -23.31 3.47 -4.21
CA PHE A 266 -21.99 3.16 -3.65
C PHE A 266 -22.06 2.80 -2.17
N TYR A 267 -23.01 3.40 -1.46
CA TYR A 267 -23.15 3.26 0.00
C TYR A 267 -24.21 2.24 0.39
N ASP A 268 -25.17 1.93 -0.50
CA ASP A 268 -26.22 0.99 -0.23
C ASP A 268 -25.71 -0.45 -0.17
N ILE A 269 -26.07 -1.16 0.89
CA ILE A 269 -25.79 -2.59 1.04
C ILE A 269 -27.05 -3.36 0.64
N LEU A 270 -26.98 -4.04 -0.50
CA LEU A 270 -28.05 -4.94 -0.93
C LEU A 270 -27.89 -6.31 -0.27
N ASN A 271 -28.85 -6.70 0.56
CA ASN A 271 -28.96 -8.08 1.02
C ASN A 271 -29.72 -8.88 -0.02
N ALA A 272 -28.97 -9.57 -0.88
CA ALA A 272 -29.56 -10.42 -1.91
C ALA A 272 -29.34 -11.91 -1.57
N ARG A 273 -30.37 -12.71 -1.80
CA ARG A 273 -30.22 -14.16 -1.88
C ARG A 273 -30.09 -14.53 -3.34
N ILE A 274 -28.98 -15.12 -3.71
CA ILE A 274 -28.71 -15.58 -5.06
C ILE A 274 -28.96 -17.10 -5.10
N TYR A 275 -29.85 -17.52 -5.96
CA TYR A 275 -30.07 -18.94 -6.25
C TYR A 275 -29.60 -19.20 -7.68
N THR A 276 -28.76 -20.20 -7.83
CA THR A 276 -28.32 -20.66 -9.15
C THR A 276 -29.15 -21.86 -9.56
N ILE A 277 -29.87 -21.75 -10.65
CA ILE A 277 -30.61 -22.85 -11.24
C ILE A 277 -29.79 -23.34 -12.44
N SER A 278 -29.35 -24.59 -12.37
CA SER A 278 -28.63 -25.21 -13.49
C SER A 278 -29.51 -25.29 -14.72
N ALA A 279 -28.99 -24.86 -15.86
CA ALA A 279 -29.67 -25.01 -17.13
C ALA A 279 -29.96 -26.51 -17.40
N VAL A 280 -31.13 -26.78 -17.96
CA VAL A 280 -31.45 -28.11 -18.47
C VAL A 280 -30.61 -28.32 -19.71
N GLU A 281 -29.89 -29.44 -19.78
CA GLU A 281 -29.11 -29.79 -20.96
C GLU A 281 -30.08 -30.19 -22.10
N ALA A 282 -29.80 -29.70 -23.31
CA ALA A 282 -30.56 -30.11 -24.47
C ALA A 282 -30.27 -31.56 -24.86
N ASP A 283 -31.27 -32.41 -24.87
CA ASP A 283 -31.14 -33.79 -25.33
C ASP A 283 -31.08 -33.82 -26.85
N VAL A 284 -29.86 -33.83 -27.40
CA VAL A 284 -29.60 -33.77 -28.84
C VAL A 284 -28.97 -35.06 -29.30
N LYS A 285 -29.65 -35.75 -30.20
CA LYS A 285 -29.09 -36.98 -30.84
C LYS A 285 -27.89 -36.63 -31.72
N LYS A 286 -26.93 -37.57 -31.79
CA LYS A 286 -25.64 -37.35 -32.48
C LYS A 286 -25.81 -36.98 -33.97
N ASP A 287 -26.88 -37.45 -34.62
CA ASP A 287 -27.18 -37.26 -36.03
C ASP A 287 -28.35 -36.28 -36.26
N ALA A 288 -28.71 -35.48 -35.28
CA ALA A 288 -29.81 -34.54 -35.36
C ALA A 288 -29.54 -33.42 -36.37
N THR A 289 -30.58 -33.07 -37.15
CA THR A 289 -30.53 -31.90 -38.06
C THR A 289 -30.40 -30.60 -37.32
N ALA A 290 -30.04 -29.52 -38.00
CA ALA A 290 -29.94 -28.19 -37.42
C ALA A 290 -31.26 -27.71 -36.78
N GLU A 291 -32.39 -28.07 -37.38
CA GLU A 291 -33.74 -27.74 -36.90
C GLU A 291 -34.07 -28.53 -35.61
N GLU A 292 -33.74 -29.82 -35.56
CA GLU A 292 -33.94 -30.66 -34.38
C GLU A 292 -33.06 -30.22 -33.20
N LYS A 293 -31.80 -29.80 -33.46
CA LYS A 293 -30.91 -29.24 -32.46
C LYS A 293 -31.50 -27.97 -31.86
N LYS A 294 -31.95 -27.06 -32.70
CA LYS A 294 -32.56 -25.82 -32.27
C LYS A 294 -33.84 -26.05 -31.46
N ALA A 295 -34.69 -26.98 -31.88
CA ALA A 295 -35.89 -27.32 -31.13
C ALA A 295 -35.61 -27.94 -29.76
N ALA A 296 -34.54 -28.74 -29.63
CA ALA A 296 -34.09 -29.29 -28.36
C ALA A 296 -33.52 -28.21 -27.44
N GLU A 297 -32.72 -27.27 -27.97
CA GLU A 297 -32.20 -26.11 -27.25
C GLU A 297 -33.33 -25.20 -26.76
N ASP A 298 -34.27 -24.83 -27.60
CA ASP A 298 -35.44 -24.00 -27.24
C ASP A 298 -36.28 -24.67 -26.14
N LYS A 299 -36.44 -25.99 -26.20
CA LYS A 299 -37.12 -26.78 -25.17
C LYS A 299 -36.35 -26.74 -23.84
N ALA A 300 -35.03 -26.93 -23.87
CA ALA A 300 -34.18 -26.89 -22.67
C ALA A 300 -34.19 -25.49 -22.02
N VAL A 301 -34.13 -24.44 -22.80
CA VAL A 301 -34.26 -23.03 -22.31
C VAL A 301 -35.63 -22.83 -21.65
N LYS A 302 -36.70 -23.30 -22.25
CA LYS A 302 -38.06 -23.20 -21.68
C LYS A 302 -38.17 -23.96 -20.36
N GLU A 303 -37.69 -25.20 -20.29
CA GLU A 303 -37.71 -26.00 -19.08
C GLU A 303 -36.83 -25.37 -17.95
N THR A 304 -35.71 -24.76 -18.30
CA THR A 304 -34.89 -24.02 -17.35
C THR A 304 -35.66 -22.81 -16.79
N LYS A 305 -36.32 -22.06 -17.66
CA LYS A 305 -37.15 -20.93 -17.27
C LYS A 305 -38.32 -21.35 -16.39
N ASP A 306 -39.04 -22.42 -16.74
CA ASP A 306 -40.13 -22.96 -15.94
C ASP A 306 -39.69 -23.41 -14.55
N LYS A 307 -38.45 -23.94 -14.41
CA LYS A 307 -37.85 -24.25 -13.11
C LYS A 307 -37.56 -22.98 -12.30
N ALA A 308 -37.03 -21.94 -12.95
CA ALA A 308 -36.78 -20.66 -12.33
C ALA A 308 -38.07 -19.99 -11.83
N ASP A 309 -39.10 -19.96 -12.69
CA ASP A 309 -40.38 -19.35 -12.38
C ASP A 309 -41.11 -20.08 -11.22
N LYS A 310 -41.00 -21.41 -11.15
CA LYS A 310 -41.54 -22.21 -10.02
C LYS A 310 -40.81 -21.97 -8.70
N PHE A 311 -39.57 -21.49 -8.74
CA PHE A 311 -38.81 -21.18 -7.56
C PHE A 311 -39.13 -19.78 -7.00
N ILE A 312 -39.51 -18.86 -7.90
CA ILE A 312 -39.84 -17.46 -7.54
C ILE A 312 -41.25 -17.32 -6.98
N ASN A 313 -42.21 -18.18 -7.39
CA ASN A 313 -43.59 -18.24 -6.94
C ASN A 313 -43.80 -19.25 -5.83
#